data_4c522efa66210faa8ea15ff9fcf2933c
#
_entry.id   4c522efa66210faa8ea15ff9fcf2933c
#
_cell.length_a   1.000
_cell.length_b   1.000
_cell.length_c   1.000
_cell.angle_alpha   90.00
_cell.angle_beta   90.00
_cell.angle_gamma   90.00
#
_symmetry.space_group_name_H-M   'P 1'
#
loop_
_entity.id
_entity.type
_entity.pdbx_description
1 polymer ?
#
loop_
_entity_poly.entity_id
_entity_poly.type
_entity_poly.pdbx_seq_one_letter_code
_entity_poly.pdbx_strand_id
1 'polypeptide(L)'
;MQVTPTRLVVPAGTSDHRFDVTNKGREAFQVTVEKSDFVAGESGAMRFQPGAPYAAAAWATVSPAQVTVPPGETRPVTLRVAVPESPEPGDHQFAVIFKVPAAKTTANIRINRGIAAPVFVTVPGAIDASAAIADLQAPGFVLGGPVPITARVRSTGTVHRDFRGLDRLKIQAGGSELLFPDFTVVRGATREVAATWDPPFVCFCDVTVAVPGGNTRTVQVVVFPLHLVVVLVALVMGGALIWVVARNRYRRRVESAARELAGSGSRV
;
A
#
# COMPACT_ATOMS: atom_id res chain seq x y z
N MET A 1 -3.08 21.06 -13.35
CA MET A 1 -2.06 20.55 -14.29
C MET A 1 -2.20 19.03 -14.36
N GLN A 2 -2.15 18.49 -15.57
CA GLN A 2 -2.10 17.05 -15.86
C GLN A 2 -0.91 16.81 -16.79
N VAL A 3 -0.20 15.70 -16.62
CA VAL A 3 0.92 15.30 -17.49
C VAL A 3 0.64 13.89 -18.01
N THR A 4 0.83 13.67 -19.31
CA THR A 4 0.63 12.38 -19.97
C THR A 4 1.79 12.12 -20.93
N PRO A 5 2.41 10.94 -20.90
CA PRO A 5 2.16 9.82 -19.97
C PRO A 5 2.65 10.12 -18.55
N THR A 6 2.13 9.40 -17.56
CA THR A 6 2.58 9.53 -16.16
C THR A 6 3.84 8.74 -15.87
N ARG A 7 4.25 7.86 -16.78
CA ARG A 7 5.44 7.02 -16.74
C ARG A 7 5.87 6.71 -18.18
N LEU A 8 7.15 6.54 -18.41
CA LEU A 8 7.70 6.17 -19.69
C LEU A 8 8.70 5.01 -19.55
N VAL A 9 8.61 4.03 -20.43
CA VAL A 9 9.63 2.98 -20.63
C VAL A 9 10.20 3.13 -22.02
N VAL A 10 11.51 3.29 -22.10
CA VAL A 10 12.23 3.63 -23.31
C VAL A 10 13.26 2.54 -23.61
N PRO A 11 13.28 1.94 -24.80
CA PRO A 11 14.37 1.06 -25.21
C PRO A 11 15.66 1.86 -25.37
N ALA A 12 16.80 1.20 -25.22
CA ALA A 12 18.09 1.83 -25.47
C ALA A 12 18.23 2.30 -26.92
N GLY A 13 18.93 3.41 -27.10
CA GLY A 13 19.15 4.06 -28.38
C GLY A 13 18.93 5.57 -28.28
N THR A 14 18.97 6.25 -29.42
CA THR A 14 18.56 7.66 -29.50
C THR A 14 17.12 7.73 -29.93
N SER A 15 16.25 8.27 -29.07
CA SER A 15 14.81 8.37 -29.32
C SER A 15 14.21 9.63 -28.74
N ASP A 16 13.21 10.14 -29.42
CA ASP A 16 12.42 11.29 -28.99
C ASP A 16 11.06 10.80 -28.48
N HIS A 17 10.69 11.27 -27.30
CA HIS A 17 9.43 10.96 -26.64
C HIS A 17 8.69 12.24 -26.28
N ARG A 18 7.38 12.16 -26.16
CA ARG A 18 6.54 13.32 -25.91
C ARG A 18 5.82 13.19 -24.59
N PHE A 19 5.82 14.27 -23.83
CA PHE A 19 4.91 14.51 -22.72
C PHE A 19 3.94 15.62 -23.12
N ASP A 20 2.66 15.43 -22.82
CA ASP A 20 1.62 16.43 -22.99
C ASP A 20 1.27 17.03 -21.63
N VAL A 21 1.46 18.35 -21.50
CA VAL A 21 1.10 19.09 -20.28
C VAL A 21 -0.21 19.81 -20.54
N THR A 22 -1.25 19.42 -19.83
CA THR A 22 -2.61 19.96 -19.98
C THR A 22 -3.00 20.83 -18.78
N ASN A 23 -3.55 21.99 -19.08
CA ASN A 23 -4.12 22.88 -18.07
C ASN A 23 -5.62 22.61 -17.91
N LYS A 24 -6.01 21.98 -16.81
CA LYS A 24 -7.44 21.78 -16.44
C LYS A 24 -7.99 22.90 -15.55
N GLY A 25 -7.19 23.94 -15.27
CA GLY A 25 -7.59 25.09 -14.46
C GLY A 25 -8.19 26.21 -15.30
N ARG A 26 -8.49 27.33 -14.64
CA ARG A 26 -9.09 28.53 -15.23
C ARG A 26 -8.06 29.64 -15.51
N GLU A 27 -6.83 29.50 -15.04
CA GLU A 27 -5.76 30.48 -15.19
C GLU A 27 -4.57 29.84 -15.93
N ALA A 28 -3.89 30.64 -16.75
CA ALA A 28 -2.65 30.22 -17.37
C ALA A 28 -1.57 30.00 -16.30
N PHE A 29 -0.72 29.02 -16.50
CA PHE A 29 0.45 28.82 -15.65
C PHE A 29 1.70 28.53 -16.49
N GLN A 30 2.85 28.91 -15.94
CA GLN A 30 4.14 28.54 -16.49
C GLN A 30 4.66 27.26 -15.83
N VAL A 31 5.12 26.32 -16.64
CA VAL A 31 5.76 25.07 -16.19
C VAL A 31 7.24 25.16 -16.46
N THR A 32 8.05 24.89 -15.46
CA THR A 32 9.48 24.58 -15.62
C THR A 32 9.66 23.06 -15.66
N VAL A 33 10.37 22.56 -16.65
CA VAL A 33 10.63 21.13 -16.85
C VAL A 33 12.09 20.84 -16.52
N GLU A 34 12.29 20.02 -15.54
CA GLU A 34 13.60 19.57 -15.06
C GLU A 34 13.72 18.06 -15.15
N LYS A 35 14.93 17.56 -15.05
CA LYS A 35 15.23 16.12 -14.94
C LYS A 35 16.12 15.86 -13.74
N SER A 36 15.91 14.73 -13.08
CA SER A 36 16.75 14.32 -11.94
C SER A 36 16.76 12.82 -11.82
N ASP A 37 17.89 12.26 -11.44
CA ASP A 37 17.96 10.88 -11.00
C ASP A 37 17.18 10.73 -9.70
N PHE A 38 16.72 9.52 -9.40
CA PHE A 38 15.97 9.24 -8.19
C PHE A 38 16.26 7.85 -7.65
N VAL A 39 16.02 7.67 -6.37
CA VAL A 39 15.87 6.37 -5.71
C VAL A 39 14.42 6.19 -5.28
N ALA A 40 13.88 4.99 -5.45
CA ALA A 40 12.54 4.66 -4.97
C ALA A 40 12.61 4.31 -3.48
N GLY A 41 11.84 5.02 -2.66
CA GLY A 41 11.62 4.67 -1.26
C GLY A 41 10.68 3.47 -1.10
N GLU A 42 10.62 2.89 0.08
CA GLU A 42 9.75 1.74 0.37
C GLU A 42 8.26 2.04 0.15
N SER A 43 7.82 3.25 0.46
CA SER A 43 6.45 3.71 0.15
C SER A 43 6.19 3.91 -1.35
N GLY A 44 7.22 3.81 -2.21
CA GLY A 44 7.21 4.12 -3.63
C GLY A 44 7.35 5.60 -3.95
N ALA A 45 7.55 6.44 -2.96
CA ALA A 45 7.90 7.83 -3.19
C ALA A 45 9.29 7.93 -3.84
N MET A 46 9.42 8.79 -4.83
CA MET A 46 10.71 9.10 -5.46
C MET A 46 11.46 10.10 -4.60
N ARG A 47 12.70 9.77 -4.24
CA ARG A 47 13.66 10.74 -3.68
C ARG A 47 14.63 11.14 -4.78
N PHE A 48 14.62 12.41 -5.15
CA PHE A 48 15.52 12.94 -6.16
C PHE A 48 16.93 13.06 -5.59
N GLN A 49 17.86 12.38 -6.26
CA GLN A 49 19.25 12.29 -5.84
C GLN A 49 20.14 12.22 -7.07
N PRO A 50 20.84 13.31 -7.42
CA PRO A 50 21.79 13.28 -8.53
C PRO A 50 22.84 12.17 -8.33
N GLY A 51 23.12 11.42 -9.39
CA GLY A 51 24.06 10.31 -9.35
C GLY A 51 23.59 9.11 -8.52
N ALA A 52 22.26 8.93 -8.39
CA ALA A 52 21.67 7.75 -7.79
C ALA A 52 22.14 6.46 -8.51
N PRO A 53 22.06 5.28 -7.88
CA PRO A 53 22.29 4.02 -8.59
C PRO A 53 21.41 3.92 -9.82
N TYR A 54 22.00 3.44 -10.93
CA TYR A 54 21.34 3.33 -12.24
C TYR A 54 20.85 4.66 -12.82
N ALA A 55 21.57 5.75 -12.52
CA ALA A 55 21.28 7.10 -12.98
C ALA A 55 21.27 7.20 -14.50
N ALA A 56 20.32 7.93 -15.09
CA ALA A 56 20.22 8.18 -16.51
C ALA A 56 19.79 9.63 -16.88
N ALA A 57 19.68 10.53 -15.90
CA ALA A 57 19.29 11.90 -16.19
C ALA A 57 20.27 12.61 -17.14
N ALA A 58 21.56 12.26 -17.10
CA ALA A 58 22.57 12.79 -18.00
C ALA A 58 22.35 12.40 -19.48
N TRP A 59 21.67 11.26 -19.74
CA TRP A 59 21.38 10.76 -21.08
C TRP A 59 20.21 11.48 -21.75
N ALA A 60 19.51 12.33 -21.02
CA ALA A 60 18.27 12.94 -21.47
C ALA A 60 18.41 14.45 -21.67
N THR A 61 17.67 15.00 -22.64
CA THR A 61 17.43 16.43 -22.81
C THR A 61 15.93 16.67 -22.92
N VAL A 62 15.45 17.79 -22.35
CA VAL A 62 14.04 18.19 -22.41
C VAL A 62 13.89 19.51 -23.14
N SER A 63 12.91 19.62 -24.01
CA SER A 63 12.62 20.83 -24.78
C SER A 63 11.13 21.00 -25.03
N PRO A 64 10.56 22.19 -24.75
CA PRO A 64 11.20 23.34 -24.08
C PRO A 64 11.39 23.10 -22.57
N ALA A 65 12.40 23.73 -21.97
CA ALA A 65 12.61 23.69 -20.52
C ALA A 65 11.59 24.54 -19.74
N GLN A 66 10.90 25.44 -20.43
CA GLN A 66 9.80 26.24 -19.86
C GLN A 66 8.71 26.39 -20.90
N VAL A 67 7.45 26.26 -20.46
CA VAL A 67 6.28 26.40 -21.32
C VAL A 67 5.11 27.05 -20.56
N THR A 68 4.45 28.00 -21.21
CA THR A 68 3.20 28.57 -20.70
C THR A 68 2.03 27.79 -21.27
N VAL A 69 1.13 27.33 -20.39
CA VAL A 69 -0.05 26.53 -20.76
C VAL A 69 -1.32 27.35 -20.40
N PRO A 70 -2.01 27.91 -21.42
CA PRO A 70 -3.30 28.60 -21.23
C PRO A 70 -4.39 27.67 -20.66
N PRO A 71 -5.46 28.24 -20.09
CA PRO A 71 -6.61 27.46 -19.61
C PRO A 71 -7.19 26.55 -20.70
N GLY A 72 -7.41 25.28 -20.36
CA GLY A 72 -7.98 24.27 -21.26
C GLY A 72 -7.04 23.74 -22.34
N GLU A 73 -5.85 24.31 -22.49
CA GLU A 73 -4.91 23.91 -23.54
C GLU A 73 -3.94 22.81 -23.09
N THR A 74 -3.33 22.17 -24.10
CA THR A 74 -2.26 21.18 -23.95
C THR A 74 -1.03 21.66 -24.70
N ARG A 75 0.13 21.56 -24.09
CA ARG A 75 1.43 21.91 -24.68
C ARG A 75 2.37 20.70 -24.63
N PRO A 76 3.04 20.38 -25.73
CA PRO A 76 4.00 19.27 -25.76
C PRO A 76 5.34 19.67 -25.15
N VAL A 77 5.98 18.69 -24.53
CA VAL A 77 7.37 18.73 -24.10
C VAL A 77 8.05 17.50 -24.67
N THR A 78 9.11 17.68 -25.42
CA THR A 78 9.90 16.60 -26.00
C THR A 78 11.00 16.19 -25.06
N LEU A 79 11.10 14.90 -24.78
CA LEU A 79 12.20 14.25 -24.10
C LEU A 79 13.03 13.51 -25.15
N ARG A 80 14.27 13.89 -25.35
CA ARG A 80 15.24 13.16 -26.18
C ARG A 80 16.16 12.37 -25.24
N VAL A 81 16.24 11.06 -25.45
CA VAL A 81 17.15 10.16 -24.74
C VAL A 81 18.24 9.74 -25.70
N ALA A 82 19.49 9.88 -25.28
CA ALA A 82 20.68 9.44 -26.02
C ALA A 82 21.55 8.59 -25.11
N VAL A 83 21.43 7.27 -25.26
CA VAL A 83 22.17 6.32 -24.42
C VAL A 83 23.64 6.32 -24.84
N PRO A 84 24.62 6.38 -23.91
CA PRO A 84 26.05 6.33 -24.23
C PRO A 84 26.45 4.99 -24.85
N GLU A 85 27.68 4.94 -25.32
CA GLU A 85 28.29 3.70 -25.84
C GLU A 85 28.50 2.70 -24.71
N SER A 86 28.20 1.56 -24.62
CA SER A 86 28.46 0.53 -23.59
C SER A 86 27.93 0.79 -22.18
N PRO A 87 26.64 1.14 -22.00
CA PRO A 87 26.05 1.22 -20.66
C PRO A 87 25.85 -0.19 -20.07
N GLU A 88 25.73 -0.27 -18.75
CA GLU A 88 25.39 -1.52 -18.06
C GLU A 88 24.00 -2.03 -18.52
N PRO A 89 23.82 -3.34 -18.84
CA PRO A 89 22.51 -3.90 -19.19
C PRO A 89 21.47 -3.77 -18.08
N GLY A 90 20.21 -3.62 -18.49
CA GLY A 90 19.06 -3.49 -17.60
C GLY A 90 18.51 -2.06 -17.54
N ASP A 91 17.68 -1.77 -16.54
CA ASP A 91 17.07 -0.47 -16.39
C ASP A 91 18.00 0.55 -15.77
N HIS A 92 18.03 1.72 -16.41
CA HIS A 92 18.51 2.97 -15.85
C HIS A 92 17.33 3.92 -15.69
N GLN A 93 17.35 4.77 -14.67
CA GLN A 93 16.16 5.52 -14.28
C GLN A 93 16.44 6.98 -13.94
N PHE A 94 15.50 7.82 -14.31
CA PHE A 94 15.42 9.22 -13.93
C PHE A 94 13.96 9.68 -13.93
N ALA A 95 13.69 10.88 -13.46
CA ALA A 95 12.37 11.50 -13.55
C ALA A 95 12.42 12.79 -14.35
N VAL A 96 11.37 13.03 -15.15
CA VAL A 96 11.06 14.33 -15.70
C VAL A 96 10.09 15.02 -14.74
N ILE A 97 10.47 16.21 -14.28
CA ILE A 97 9.78 16.93 -13.21
C ILE A 97 9.17 18.20 -13.79
N PHE A 98 7.85 18.29 -13.77
CA PHE A 98 7.08 19.44 -14.23
C PHE A 98 6.68 20.27 -13.01
N LYS A 99 7.30 21.46 -12.86
CA LYS A 99 7.10 22.36 -11.71
C LYS A 99 6.29 23.58 -12.12
N VAL A 100 5.24 23.88 -11.36
CA VAL A 100 4.52 25.15 -11.45
C VAL A 100 4.90 25.96 -10.21
N PRO A 101 5.65 27.05 -10.37
CA PRO A 101 5.98 27.93 -9.24
C PRO A 101 4.74 28.44 -8.54
N ALA A 102 4.84 28.72 -7.27
CA ALA A 102 3.76 29.38 -6.53
C ALA A 102 3.45 30.73 -7.16
N ALA A 103 2.18 31.04 -7.30
CA ALA A 103 1.74 32.38 -7.75
C ALA A 103 2.32 33.43 -6.78
N LYS A 104 2.68 34.58 -7.36
CA LYS A 104 3.07 35.77 -6.57
C LYS A 104 1.79 36.35 -5.95
N THR A 105 1.39 35.85 -4.80
CA THR A 105 0.25 36.34 -4.03
C THR A 105 0.72 36.96 -2.73
N THR A 106 -0.10 37.81 -2.13
CA THR A 106 0.12 38.38 -0.80
C THR A 106 -0.07 37.37 0.33
N ALA A 107 -0.44 36.13 0.01
CA ALA A 107 -0.64 35.06 0.99
C ALA A 107 0.71 34.61 1.62
N ASN A 108 0.70 34.38 2.92
CA ASN A 108 1.88 33.96 3.69
C ASN A 108 2.39 32.54 3.34
N ILE A 109 1.61 31.72 2.65
CA ILE A 109 1.97 30.36 2.28
C ILE A 109 2.11 30.29 0.75
N ARG A 110 3.30 29.91 0.29
CA ARG A 110 3.62 29.69 -1.13
C ARG A 110 3.78 28.19 -1.36
N ILE A 111 2.92 27.59 -2.19
CA ILE A 111 2.96 26.17 -2.51
C ILE A 111 3.39 26.00 -3.96
N ASN A 112 4.59 25.44 -4.16
CA ASN A 112 5.02 24.94 -5.47
C ASN A 112 4.28 23.63 -5.74
N ARG A 113 3.72 23.49 -6.94
CA ARG A 113 3.07 22.25 -7.40
C ARG A 113 3.97 21.57 -8.42
N GLY A 114 4.11 20.27 -8.33
CA GLY A 114 4.92 19.50 -9.27
C GLY A 114 4.36 18.11 -9.53
N ILE A 115 4.62 17.61 -10.73
CA ILE A 115 4.37 16.22 -11.13
C ILE A 115 5.72 15.69 -11.62
N ALA A 116 6.10 14.52 -11.12
CA ALA A 116 7.29 13.82 -11.60
C ALA A 116 6.84 12.55 -12.33
N ALA A 117 7.29 12.40 -13.56
CA ALA A 117 7.08 11.23 -14.40
C ALA A 117 8.37 10.39 -14.41
N PRO A 118 8.40 9.18 -13.84
CA PRO A 118 9.55 8.30 -13.93
C PRO A 118 9.75 7.82 -15.37
N VAL A 119 11.00 7.77 -15.77
CA VAL A 119 11.47 7.25 -17.05
C VAL A 119 12.44 6.11 -16.78
N PHE A 120 12.16 4.95 -17.36
CA PHE A 120 13.01 3.77 -17.32
C PHE A 120 13.61 3.56 -18.72
N VAL A 121 14.92 3.57 -18.80
CA VAL A 121 15.67 3.31 -20.05
C VAL A 121 16.21 1.89 -19.94
N THR A 122 15.64 0.97 -20.71
CA THR A 122 16.03 -0.44 -20.68
C THR A 122 17.15 -0.70 -21.69
N VAL A 123 18.34 -0.97 -21.19
CA VAL A 123 19.52 -1.32 -22.00
C VAL A 123 19.52 -2.82 -22.31
N PRO A 124 19.67 -3.23 -23.58
CA PRO A 124 19.71 -4.64 -23.97
C PRO A 124 20.83 -5.42 -23.29
N GLY A 125 20.58 -6.72 -23.06
CA GLY A 125 21.53 -7.66 -22.44
C GLY A 125 20.78 -8.72 -21.63
N ALA A 126 21.32 -9.12 -20.51
CA ALA A 126 20.67 -10.04 -19.59
C ALA A 126 19.51 -9.31 -18.86
N ILE A 127 18.30 -9.42 -19.44
CA ILE A 127 17.07 -8.82 -18.88
C ILE A 127 16.46 -9.81 -17.89
N ASP A 128 16.37 -9.39 -16.63
CA ASP A 128 15.78 -10.16 -15.55
C ASP A 128 14.85 -9.27 -14.72
N ALA A 129 13.57 -9.61 -14.68
CA ALA A 129 12.52 -8.94 -13.89
C ALA A 129 12.24 -9.66 -12.56
N SER A 130 13.22 -10.36 -12.00
CA SER A 130 13.06 -11.10 -10.75
C SER A 130 12.81 -10.17 -9.57
N ALA A 131 11.96 -10.63 -8.67
CA ALA A 131 11.72 -10.00 -7.38
C ALA A 131 11.51 -11.07 -6.31
N ALA A 132 11.73 -10.71 -5.06
CA ALA A 132 11.54 -11.60 -3.93
C ALA A 132 10.83 -10.88 -2.77
N ILE A 133 10.05 -11.65 -2.00
CA ILE A 133 9.51 -11.17 -0.73
C ILE A 133 10.66 -11.11 0.28
N ALA A 134 11.05 -9.90 0.65
CA ALA A 134 12.05 -9.68 1.69
C ALA A 134 11.45 -9.92 3.07
N ASP A 135 10.20 -9.45 3.28
CA ASP A 135 9.49 -9.60 4.54
C ASP A 135 7.98 -9.69 4.31
N LEU A 136 7.27 -10.40 5.20
CA LEU A 136 5.81 -10.51 5.23
C LEU A 136 5.36 -10.38 6.67
N GLN A 137 4.48 -9.44 6.93
CA GLN A 137 3.98 -9.12 8.27
C GLN A 137 2.46 -9.18 8.32
N ALA A 138 1.95 -9.82 9.35
CA ALA A 138 0.56 -9.76 9.80
C ALA A 138 0.53 -9.94 11.32
N PRO A 139 -0.50 -9.44 12.03
CA PRO A 139 -0.66 -9.68 13.46
C PRO A 139 -0.79 -11.18 13.75
N GLY A 140 0.01 -11.72 14.67
CA GLY A 140 -0.06 -13.15 15.04
C GLY A 140 -1.36 -13.55 15.75
N PHE A 141 -2.05 -12.59 16.41
CA PHE A 141 -3.32 -12.81 17.08
C PHE A 141 -4.23 -11.60 16.91
N VAL A 142 -5.51 -11.86 16.57
CA VAL A 142 -6.53 -10.82 16.45
C VAL A 142 -7.87 -11.29 17.05
N LEU A 143 -8.64 -10.34 17.56
CA LEU A 143 -9.98 -10.61 18.13
C LEU A 143 -11.08 -10.68 17.07
N GLY A 144 -10.76 -10.37 15.81
CA GLY A 144 -11.66 -10.23 14.67
C GLY A 144 -11.41 -8.92 13.92
N GLY A 145 -12.24 -8.63 12.90
CA GLY A 145 -12.13 -7.42 12.08
C GLY A 145 -11.05 -7.53 11.00
N PRO A 146 -10.85 -6.50 10.17
CA PRO A 146 -9.90 -6.53 9.09
C PRO A 146 -8.47 -6.65 9.61
N VAL A 147 -7.72 -7.62 9.07
CA VAL A 147 -6.32 -7.90 9.41
C VAL A 147 -5.41 -7.20 8.39
N PRO A 148 -4.53 -6.29 8.80
CA PRO A 148 -3.56 -5.70 7.91
C PRO A 148 -2.47 -6.73 7.55
N ILE A 149 -2.17 -6.84 6.25
CA ILE A 149 -1.09 -7.67 5.72
C ILE A 149 -0.14 -6.74 4.98
N THR A 150 1.12 -6.73 5.37
CA THR A 150 2.17 -5.90 4.75
C THR A 150 3.26 -6.80 4.18
N ALA A 151 3.60 -6.58 2.91
CA ALA A 151 4.70 -7.29 2.25
C ALA A 151 5.76 -6.29 1.78
N ARG A 152 7.03 -6.63 2.00
CA ARG A 152 8.19 -5.90 1.46
C ARG A 152 8.75 -6.71 0.30
N VAL A 153 8.59 -6.20 -0.91
CA VAL A 153 9.04 -6.83 -2.15
C VAL A 153 10.29 -6.14 -2.65
N ARG A 154 11.38 -6.89 -2.80
CA ARG A 154 12.67 -6.40 -3.27
C ARG A 154 12.91 -6.81 -4.71
N SER A 155 13.39 -5.90 -5.54
CA SER A 155 13.93 -6.23 -6.86
C SER A 155 15.23 -7.01 -6.71
N THR A 156 15.33 -8.15 -7.39
CA THR A 156 16.56 -8.98 -7.46
C THR A 156 17.09 -9.07 -8.88
N GLY A 157 16.31 -8.56 -9.85
CA GLY A 157 16.65 -8.56 -11.25
C GLY A 157 17.33 -7.28 -11.75
N THR A 158 17.51 -7.20 -13.07
CA THR A 158 18.18 -6.09 -13.76
C THR A 158 17.20 -5.03 -14.26
N VAL A 159 15.89 -5.30 -14.28
CA VAL A 159 14.85 -4.36 -14.67
C VAL A 159 13.77 -4.21 -13.60
N HIS A 160 12.97 -3.16 -13.70
CA HIS A 160 11.78 -2.99 -12.86
C HIS A 160 10.79 -4.13 -13.08
N ARG A 161 10.00 -4.44 -12.05
CA ARG A 161 8.90 -5.38 -12.15
C ARG A 161 7.59 -4.71 -11.80
N ASP A 162 6.62 -4.88 -12.69
CA ASP A 162 5.25 -4.43 -12.49
C ASP A 162 4.40 -5.57 -11.90
N PHE A 163 3.66 -5.24 -10.84
CA PHE A 163 2.62 -6.08 -10.26
C PHE A 163 1.28 -5.40 -10.51
N ARG A 164 0.71 -5.60 -11.72
CA ARG A 164 -0.50 -4.90 -12.19
C ARG A 164 -1.42 -5.84 -12.96
N GLY A 165 -2.70 -5.52 -12.95
CA GLY A 165 -3.70 -6.28 -13.72
C GLY A 165 -3.69 -7.76 -13.37
N LEU A 166 -3.37 -8.63 -14.32
CA LEU A 166 -3.30 -10.09 -14.12
C LEU A 166 -2.05 -10.53 -13.34
N ASP A 167 -0.98 -9.74 -13.37
CA ASP A 167 0.29 -10.01 -12.68
C ASP A 167 0.34 -9.42 -11.26
N ARG A 168 -0.79 -9.00 -10.73
CA ARG A 168 -0.87 -8.54 -9.34
C ARG A 168 -0.34 -9.57 -8.37
N LEU A 169 0.33 -9.09 -7.33
CA LEU A 169 0.79 -9.95 -6.25
C LEU A 169 -0.42 -10.47 -5.45
N LYS A 170 -0.48 -11.81 -5.33
CA LYS A 170 -1.57 -12.53 -4.69
C LYS A 170 -1.26 -12.86 -3.25
N ILE A 171 -2.30 -12.84 -2.43
CA ILE A 171 -2.29 -13.28 -1.03
C ILE A 171 -3.24 -14.46 -0.91
N GLN A 172 -2.77 -15.58 -0.39
CA GLN A 172 -3.61 -16.70 0.04
C GLN A 172 -3.77 -16.61 1.56
N ALA A 173 -4.99 -16.41 2.04
CA ALA A 173 -5.27 -16.26 3.46
C ALA A 173 -6.56 -16.96 3.86
N GLY A 174 -6.47 -17.95 4.73
CA GLY A 174 -7.65 -18.67 5.26
C GLY A 174 -8.55 -19.29 4.19
N GLY A 175 -7.98 -19.75 3.08
CA GLY A 175 -8.72 -20.31 1.93
C GLY A 175 -9.26 -19.27 0.95
N SER A 176 -9.04 -17.98 1.18
CA SER A 176 -9.40 -16.89 0.28
C SER A 176 -8.19 -16.37 -0.49
N GLU A 177 -8.41 -15.95 -1.74
CA GLU A 177 -7.40 -15.24 -2.53
C GLU A 177 -7.71 -13.75 -2.54
N LEU A 178 -6.74 -12.93 -2.19
CA LEU A 178 -6.80 -11.46 -2.26
C LEU A 178 -5.65 -10.94 -3.10
N LEU A 179 -5.74 -9.66 -3.45
CA LEU A 179 -4.74 -9.00 -4.28
C LEU A 179 -4.19 -7.78 -3.56
N PHE A 180 -2.87 -7.59 -3.60
CA PHE A 180 -2.31 -6.29 -3.28
C PHE A 180 -2.73 -5.25 -4.33
N PRO A 181 -2.74 -3.94 -3.99
CA PRO A 181 -2.89 -2.86 -4.96
C PRO A 181 -1.83 -2.97 -6.07
N ASP A 182 -2.07 -2.32 -7.21
CA ASP A 182 -1.07 -2.22 -8.27
C ASP A 182 0.16 -1.46 -7.80
N PHE A 183 1.35 -2.01 -8.06
CA PHE A 183 2.61 -1.36 -7.73
C PHE A 183 3.73 -1.77 -8.70
N THR A 184 4.82 -1.01 -8.66
CA THR A 184 6.06 -1.30 -9.38
C THR A 184 7.20 -1.39 -8.38
N VAL A 185 8.06 -2.38 -8.55
CA VAL A 185 9.34 -2.49 -7.85
C VAL A 185 10.43 -2.07 -8.82
N VAL A 186 11.11 -0.99 -8.53
CA VAL A 186 12.17 -0.43 -9.35
C VAL A 186 13.46 -1.22 -9.13
N ARG A 187 14.33 -1.31 -10.14
CA ARG A 187 15.65 -1.98 -10.04
C ARG A 187 16.39 -1.54 -8.78
N GLY A 188 16.87 -2.51 -8.02
CA GLY A 188 17.64 -2.28 -6.79
C GLY A 188 16.84 -1.74 -5.59
N ALA A 189 15.52 -1.53 -5.73
CA ALA A 189 14.68 -1.01 -4.65
C ALA A 189 13.91 -2.10 -3.92
N THR A 190 13.42 -1.75 -2.73
CA THR A 190 12.42 -2.50 -1.96
C THR A 190 11.13 -1.68 -1.90
N ARG A 191 10.00 -2.32 -2.15
CA ARG A 191 8.67 -1.71 -2.11
C ARG A 191 7.84 -2.36 -1.02
N GLU A 192 7.31 -1.55 -0.12
CA GLU A 192 6.32 -1.97 0.85
C GLU A 192 4.91 -1.78 0.27
N VAL A 193 4.09 -2.81 0.40
CA VAL A 193 2.70 -2.82 -0.03
C VAL A 193 1.83 -3.42 1.06
N ALA A 194 0.62 -2.89 1.21
CA ALA A 194 -0.32 -3.33 2.22
C ALA A 194 -1.67 -3.70 1.59
N ALA A 195 -2.31 -4.67 2.20
CA ALA A 195 -3.68 -5.07 1.92
C ALA A 195 -4.39 -5.39 3.23
N THR A 196 -5.71 -5.48 3.19
CA THR A 196 -6.52 -5.91 4.34
C THR A 196 -7.25 -7.20 3.99
N TRP A 197 -7.32 -8.10 4.96
CA TRP A 197 -8.02 -9.36 4.87
C TRP A 197 -9.10 -9.43 5.95
N ASP A 198 -10.31 -9.83 5.55
CA ASP A 198 -11.41 -10.10 6.47
C ASP A 198 -11.43 -11.61 6.80
N PRO A 199 -10.94 -12.00 7.98
CA PRO A 199 -10.81 -13.39 8.36
C PRO A 199 -12.16 -14.01 8.75
N PRO A 200 -12.26 -15.35 8.73
CA PRO A 200 -13.35 -16.06 9.38
C PRO A 200 -13.41 -15.75 10.89
N PHE A 201 -14.57 -15.95 11.50
CA PHE A 201 -14.84 -15.65 12.89
C PHE A 201 -13.86 -16.33 13.88
N VAL A 202 -13.45 -17.55 13.58
CA VAL A 202 -12.40 -18.31 14.30
C VAL A 202 -11.53 -18.99 13.27
N CYS A 203 -10.22 -18.79 13.34
CA CYS A 203 -9.31 -19.38 12.39
C CYS A 203 -7.88 -19.47 12.94
N PHE A 204 -7.23 -20.58 12.64
CA PHE A 204 -5.77 -20.74 12.69
C PHE A 204 -5.29 -20.74 11.24
N CYS A 205 -5.06 -19.56 10.70
CA CYS A 205 -4.91 -19.39 9.27
C CYS A 205 -3.47 -19.04 8.89
N ASP A 206 -3.00 -19.65 7.81
CA ASP A 206 -1.77 -19.24 7.16
C ASP A 206 -2.06 -18.15 6.14
N VAL A 207 -1.27 -17.09 6.19
CA VAL A 207 -1.22 -16.01 5.19
C VAL A 207 0.04 -16.21 4.37
N THR A 208 -0.13 -16.55 3.11
CA THR A 208 0.97 -16.88 2.19
C THR A 208 0.99 -15.90 1.03
N VAL A 209 2.17 -15.39 0.73
CA VAL A 209 2.43 -14.55 -0.45
C VAL A 209 3.56 -15.19 -1.25
N ALA A 210 3.36 -15.33 -2.55
CA ALA A 210 4.33 -15.91 -3.46
C ALA A 210 4.57 -14.97 -4.65
N VAL A 211 5.83 -14.68 -4.93
CA VAL A 211 6.23 -13.96 -6.16
C VAL A 211 6.45 -14.99 -7.26
N PRO A 212 5.75 -14.90 -8.40
CA PRO A 212 6.00 -15.79 -9.54
C PRO A 212 7.47 -15.72 -9.98
N GLY A 213 8.15 -16.87 -10.02
CA GLY A 213 9.59 -16.96 -10.31
C GLY A 213 10.51 -16.46 -9.17
N GLY A 214 9.95 -16.15 -8.01
CA GLY A 214 10.68 -15.74 -6.80
C GLY A 214 10.45 -16.70 -5.64
N ASN A 215 10.48 -16.16 -4.43
CA ASN A 215 10.25 -16.93 -3.20
C ASN A 215 8.78 -16.83 -2.73
N THR A 216 8.48 -17.68 -1.74
CA THR A 216 7.22 -17.67 -1.00
C THR A 216 7.51 -17.36 0.47
N ARG A 217 6.64 -16.60 1.10
CA ARG A 217 6.64 -16.34 2.55
C ARG A 217 5.26 -16.64 3.13
N THR A 218 5.27 -17.20 4.32
CA THR A 218 4.05 -17.53 5.07
C THR A 218 4.17 -17.01 6.49
N VAL A 219 3.10 -16.42 7.00
CA VAL A 219 2.93 -16.03 8.41
C VAL A 219 1.62 -16.60 8.93
N GLN A 220 1.58 -16.97 10.20
CA GLN A 220 0.39 -17.53 10.83
C GLN A 220 -0.37 -16.45 11.57
N VAL A 221 -1.70 -16.46 11.41
CA VAL A 221 -2.63 -15.54 12.06
C VAL A 221 -3.69 -16.34 12.80
N VAL A 222 -3.80 -16.11 14.11
CA VAL A 222 -4.83 -16.71 14.96
C VAL A 222 -5.93 -15.68 15.15
N VAL A 223 -7.14 -16.02 14.73
CA VAL A 223 -8.34 -15.22 14.90
C VAL A 223 -9.22 -15.87 15.93
N PHE A 224 -9.43 -15.22 17.07
CA PHE A 224 -10.28 -15.76 18.13
C PHE A 224 -11.01 -14.64 18.89
N PRO A 225 -12.35 -14.62 18.90
CA PRO A 225 -13.14 -13.54 19.49
C PRO A 225 -13.21 -13.66 21.02
N LEU A 226 -12.08 -13.51 21.70
CA LEU A 226 -11.95 -13.66 23.15
C LEU A 226 -12.96 -12.81 23.91
N HIS A 227 -13.30 -11.62 23.44
CA HIS A 227 -14.29 -10.73 24.04
C HIS A 227 -15.68 -11.37 24.14
N LEU A 228 -16.10 -12.17 23.15
CA LEU A 228 -17.38 -12.86 23.17
C LEU A 228 -17.38 -14.00 24.17
N VAL A 229 -16.25 -14.68 24.34
CA VAL A 229 -16.10 -15.73 25.34
C VAL A 229 -16.21 -15.13 26.77
N VAL A 230 -15.55 -13.99 27.00
CA VAL A 230 -15.63 -13.28 28.29
C VAL A 230 -17.06 -12.85 28.57
N VAL A 231 -17.79 -12.30 27.60
CA VAL A 231 -19.20 -11.92 27.75
C VAL A 231 -20.07 -13.14 28.05
N LEU A 232 -19.87 -14.25 27.32
CA LEU A 232 -20.63 -15.48 27.55
C LEU A 232 -20.41 -16.03 28.98
N VAL A 233 -19.16 -16.08 29.43
CA VAL A 233 -18.80 -16.52 30.80
C VAL A 233 -19.46 -15.61 31.84
N ALA A 234 -19.42 -14.29 31.62
CA ALA A 234 -20.06 -13.33 32.54
C ALA A 234 -21.58 -13.53 32.61
N LEU A 235 -22.23 -13.79 31.46
CA LEU A 235 -23.67 -14.08 31.43
C LEU A 235 -24.01 -15.38 32.12
N VAL A 236 -23.23 -16.44 31.93
CA VAL A 236 -23.44 -17.73 32.63
C VAL A 236 -23.25 -17.59 34.13
N MET A 237 -22.20 -16.90 34.56
CA MET A 237 -21.93 -16.63 35.98
C MET A 237 -23.04 -15.78 36.62
N GLY A 238 -23.48 -14.72 35.92
CA GLY A 238 -24.58 -13.87 36.38
C GLY A 238 -25.90 -14.64 36.48
N GLY A 239 -26.23 -15.46 35.50
CA GLY A 239 -27.41 -16.35 35.53
C GLY A 239 -27.36 -17.36 36.68
N ALA A 240 -26.21 -18.01 36.89
CA ALA A 240 -26.01 -18.92 38.01
C ALA A 240 -26.19 -18.23 39.37
N LEU A 241 -25.64 -17.02 39.53
CA LEU A 241 -25.80 -16.24 40.75
C LEU A 241 -27.28 -15.88 41.04
N ILE A 242 -27.99 -15.40 39.99
CA ILE A 242 -29.43 -15.09 40.08
C ILE A 242 -30.23 -16.35 40.50
N TRP A 243 -29.92 -17.48 39.90
CA TRP A 243 -30.58 -18.76 40.19
C TRP A 243 -30.34 -19.19 41.65
N VAL A 244 -29.11 -19.11 42.15
CA VAL A 244 -28.76 -19.42 43.54
C VAL A 244 -29.49 -18.49 44.49
N VAL A 245 -29.50 -17.16 44.23
CA VAL A 245 -30.21 -16.19 45.07
C VAL A 245 -31.72 -16.45 45.08
N ALA A 246 -32.32 -16.70 43.92
CA ALA A 246 -33.75 -17.00 43.79
C ALA A 246 -34.12 -18.30 44.54
N ARG A 247 -33.30 -19.36 44.39
CA ARG A 247 -33.48 -20.64 45.08
C ARG A 247 -33.39 -20.48 46.62
N ASN A 248 -32.42 -19.70 47.07
CA ASN A 248 -32.26 -19.44 48.51
C ASN A 248 -33.41 -18.60 49.08
N ARG A 249 -33.91 -17.59 48.34
CA ARG A 249 -35.11 -16.81 48.72
C ARG A 249 -36.36 -17.70 48.76
N TYR A 250 -36.52 -18.58 47.75
CA TYR A 250 -37.64 -19.53 47.72
C TYR A 250 -37.62 -20.48 48.94
N ARG A 251 -36.47 -21.09 49.23
CA ARG A 251 -36.29 -21.99 50.41
C ARG A 251 -36.63 -21.27 51.72
N ARG A 252 -36.15 -20.04 51.93
CA ARG A 252 -36.45 -19.25 53.14
C ARG A 252 -37.94 -18.96 53.24
N ARG A 253 -38.65 -18.68 52.12
CA ARG A 253 -40.11 -18.48 52.15
C ARG A 253 -40.87 -19.75 52.51
N VAL A 254 -40.45 -20.88 51.94
CA VAL A 254 -41.06 -22.17 52.29
C VAL A 254 -40.83 -22.53 53.76
N GLU A 255 -39.65 -22.34 54.33
CA GLU A 255 -39.33 -22.57 55.72
C GLU A 255 -40.07 -21.61 56.62
N SER A 256 -40.28 -20.35 56.27
CA SER A 256 -41.11 -19.44 57.13
C SER A 256 -42.56 -19.82 57.11
N ALA A 257 -43.15 -20.18 55.96
CA ALA A 257 -44.52 -20.65 55.88
C ALA A 257 -44.74 -21.99 56.67
N ALA A 258 -43.77 -22.90 56.61
CA ALA A 258 -43.81 -24.13 57.34
C ALA A 258 -43.76 -23.88 58.89
N ARG A 259 -43.01 -22.91 59.40
CA ARG A 259 -42.94 -22.51 60.78
C ARG A 259 -44.26 -21.87 61.28
N GLU A 260 -44.88 -21.04 60.45
CA GLU A 260 -46.18 -20.43 60.74
C GLU A 260 -47.26 -21.50 60.90
N LEU A 261 -47.31 -22.51 60.00
CA LEU A 261 -48.27 -23.63 60.13
C LEU A 261 -48.03 -24.50 61.37
N ALA A 262 -46.78 -24.78 61.73
CA ALA A 262 -46.42 -25.54 62.89
C ALA A 262 -46.76 -24.79 64.21
N GLY A 263 -46.63 -23.44 64.20
CA GLY A 263 -46.97 -22.60 65.40
C GLY A 263 -48.46 -22.37 65.55
N SER A 264 -49.31 -22.54 64.57
CA SER A 264 -50.77 -22.42 64.65
C SER A 264 -51.45 -23.71 65.17
N GLY A 265 -50.78 -24.90 65.00
CA GLY A 265 -51.30 -26.20 65.50
C GLY A 265 -51.12 -26.47 66.98
N SER A 266 -50.39 -25.60 67.74
CA SER A 266 -50.16 -25.79 69.18
C SER A 266 -51.09 -24.95 70.12
N ARG A 267 -52.16 -24.35 69.56
CA ARG A 267 -53.15 -23.56 70.26
C ARG A 267 -54.55 -24.15 70.15
N VAL A 268 -54.72 -25.45 70.42
CA VAL A 268 -56.01 -26.08 70.68
C VAL A 268 -55.96 -26.83 72.01
#